data_038d3a2a1f51333f65a877c73273360f
#
_entry.id   038d3a2a1f51333f65a877c73273360f
#
_cell.length_a   1.000
_cell.length_b   1.000
_cell.length_c   1.000
_cell.angle_alpha   90.00
_cell.angle_beta   90.00
_cell.angle_gamma   90.00
#
_symmetry.space_group_name_H-M   'P 1'
#
loop_
_entity.id
_entity.type
_entity.pdbx_description
1 polymer ?
#
loop_
_entity_poly.entity_id
_entity_poly.type
_entity_poly.pdbx_seq_one_letter_code
_entity_poly.pdbx_strand_id
1 'polypeptide(L)'
;MARFSLLPREDQYFSYFSQVTSYIFDASRLLVEMLGEGNQHKYEEYAQRIKSIEHACDELTHTVSTQLNKTFITPFDREDIYQLSTALDDIVDLIDETALALVMYDVRESSPHARRFADVIHRMAVQLHEVVSVLAKPVGITPRLVEIHRLENEGDDIYHTAIAELFRQQTDPLTVFKWKEIYEKLEAAVDRCEYVANIIESVIIKHS
;
A
#
# COMPACT_ATOMS: atom_id res chain seq x y z
N MET A 1 -10.39 27.68 17.37
CA MET A 1 -10.22 28.64 16.27
C MET A 1 -9.94 27.81 15.00
N ALA A 2 -10.90 27.75 14.08
CA ALA A 2 -10.74 27.03 12.82
C ALA A 2 -9.69 27.76 11.97
N ARG A 3 -8.57 27.10 11.67
CA ARG A 3 -7.62 27.55 10.66
C ARG A 3 -8.31 27.43 9.30
N PHE A 4 -8.74 28.53 8.73
CA PHE A 4 -9.11 28.58 7.32
C PHE A 4 -7.86 28.26 6.51
N SER A 5 -7.86 27.08 5.83
CA SER A 5 -6.85 26.74 4.84
C SER A 5 -6.99 27.72 3.67
N LEU A 6 -5.93 28.47 3.38
CA LEU A 6 -5.85 29.43 2.26
C LEU A 6 -5.49 28.74 0.93
N LEU A 7 -5.39 27.41 0.91
CA LEU A 7 -5.14 26.64 -0.32
C LEU A 7 -6.41 26.63 -1.18
N PRO A 8 -6.29 26.77 -2.51
CA PRO A 8 -7.37 26.49 -3.43
C PRO A 8 -7.94 25.11 -3.12
N ARG A 9 -9.27 24.94 -3.23
CA ARG A 9 -9.94 23.68 -2.86
C ARG A 9 -9.46 22.47 -3.68
N GLU A 10 -9.01 22.71 -4.89
CA GLU A 10 -8.42 21.70 -5.78
C GLU A 10 -7.10 21.16 -5.24
N ASP A 11 -6.22 22.03 -4.70
CA ASP A 11 -4.91 21.63 -4.15
C ASP A 11 -5.03 20.76 -2.89
N GLN A 12 -6.19 20.77 -2.21
CA GLN A 12 -6.41 19.96 -1.02
C GLN A 12 -6.43 18.46 -1.33
N TYR A 13 -7.02 18.02 -2.47
CA TYR A 13 -7.05 16.61 -2.85
C TYR A 13 -5.66 16.07 -3.13
N PHE A 14 -4.82 16.82 -3.85
CA PHE A 14 -3.43 16.41 -4.09
C PHE A 14 -2.64 16.33 -2.79
N SER A 15 -2.89 17.23 -1.84
CA SER A 15 -2.29 17.16 -0.50
C SER A 15 -2.72 15.90 0.25
N TYR A 16 -4.00 15.51 0.18
CA TYR A 16 -4.49 14.28 0.79
C TYR A 16 -3.83 13.05 0.18
N PHE A 17 -3.78 12.93 -1.14
CA PHE A 17 -3.11 11.81 -1.79
C PHE A 17 -1.63 11.72 -1.44
N SER A 18 -0.94 12.86 -1.40
CA SER A 18 0.47 12.90 -0.98
C SER A 18 0.65 12.43 0.46
N GLN A 19 -0.28 12.75 1.36
CA GLN A 19 -0.23 12.30 2.75
C GLN A 19 -0.52 10.80 2.87
N VAL A 20 -1.51 10.27 2.13
CA VAL A 20 -1.82 8.84 2.11
C VAL A 20 -0.62 8.04 1.58
N THR A 21 0.01 8.50 0.47
CA THR A 21 1.21 7.80 -0.04
C THR A 21 2.40 7.89 0.91
N SER A 22 2.49 8.92 1.75
CA SER A 22 3.47 8.95 2.86
C SER A 22 3.17 7.89 3.92
N TYR A 23 1.89 7.64 4.24
CA TYR A 23 1.50 6.55 5.14
C TYR A 23 1.83 5.18 4.55
N ILE A 24 1.57 4.96 3.24
CA ILE A 24 1.96 3.72 2.54
C ILE A 24 3.48 3.50 2.63
N PHE A 25 4.26 4.56 2.37
CA PHE A 25 5.73 4.51 2.48
C PHE A 25 6.18 4.13 3.89
N ASP A 26 5.63 4.77 4.93
CA ASP A 26 6.01 4.49 6.32
C ASP A 26 5.57 3.08 6.78
N ALA A 27 4.36 2.65 6.42
CA ALA A 27 3.85 1.31 6.75
C ALA A 27 4.67 0.22 6.06
N SER A 28 4.96 0.37 4.75
CA SER A 28 5.78 -0.59 4.00
C SER A 28 7.22 -0.68 4.54
N ARG A 29 7.82 0.44 4.94
CA ARG A 29 9.14 0.46 5.59
C ARG A 29 9.11 -0.29 6.91
N LEU A 30 8.06 -0.10 7.74
CA LEU A 30 7.92 -0.85 8.98
C LEU A 30 7.72 -2.35 8.75
N LEU A 31 7.03 -2.75 7.68
CA LEU A 31 6.88 -4.16 7.30
C LEU A 31 8.23 -4.78 6.90
N VAL A 32 9.07 -4.05 6.16
CA VAL A 32 10.45 -4.48 5.85
C VAL A 32 11.27 -4.66 7.13
N GLU A 33 11.24 -3.68 8.03
CA GLU A 33 11.92 -3.75 9.33
C GLU A 33 11.42 -4.94 10.15
N MET A 34 10.11 -5.14 10.26
CA MET A 34 9.46 -6.24 10.99
C MET A 34 9.93 -7.60 10.48
N LEU A 35 9.87 -7.83 9.17
CA LEU A 35 10.28 -9.10 8.56
C LEU A 35 11.79 -9.30 8.52
N GLY A 36 12.58 -8.22 8.60
CA GLY A 36 14.03 -8.27 8.77
C GLY A 36 14.48 -8.57 10.20
N GLU A 37 13.60 -8.34 11.17
CA GLU A 37 13.91 -8.53 12.59
C GLU A 37 13.95 -10.04 12.93
N GLY A 38 15.02 -10.49 13.53
CA GLY A 38 15.16 -11.89 13.97
C GLY A 38 14.49 -12.20 15.32
N ASN A 39 13.75 -11.23 15.89
CA ASN A 39 13.14 -11.34 17.22
C ASN A 39 11.63 -11.16 17.15
N GLN A 40 10.89 -12.26 17.25
CA GLN A 40 9.43 -12.30 17.27
C GLN A 40 8.80 -11.35 18.31
N HIS A 41 9.43 -11.15 19.47
CA HIS A 41 8.88 -10.28 20.52
C HIS A 41 8.73 -8.82 20.07
N LYS A 42 9.38 -8.43 18.99
CA LYS A 42 9.23 -7.11 18.39
C LYS A 42 8.10 -7.03 17.37
N TYR A 43 7.55 -8.15 16.91
CA TYR A 43 6.47 -8.16 15.91
C TYR A 43 5.23 -7.44 16.41
N GLU A 44 4.86 -7.61 17.66
CA GLU A 44 3.74 -6.89 18.28
C GLU A 44 3.96 -5.36 18.26
N GLU A 45 5.18 -4.90 18.54
CA GLU A 45 5.54 -3.47 18.51
C GLU A 45 5.41 -2.91 17.09
N TYR A 46 5.93 -3.61 16.08
CA TYR A 46 5.80 -3.20 14.68
C TYR A 46 4.34 -3.21 14.22
N ALA A 47 3.58 -4.25 14.54
CA ALA A 47 2.16 -4.34 14.21
C ALA A 47 1.35 -3.19 14.83
N GLN A 48 1.61 -2.81 16.08
CA GLN A 48 0.97 -1.66 16.72
C GLN A 48 1.31 -0.34 16.02
N ARG A 49 2.55 -0.16 15.57
CA ARG A 49 2.97 1.04 14.83
C ARG A 49 2.32 1.11 13.46
N ILE A 50 2.24 -0.02 12.74
CA ILE A 50 1.56 -0.12 11.45
C ILE A 50 0.07 0.18 11.64
N LYS A 51 -0.57 -0.40 12.66
CA LYS A 51 -1.98 -0.14 12.98
C LYS A 51 -2.27 1.33 13.28
N SER A 52 -1.32 2.03 13.91
CA SER A 52 -1.48 3.46 14.17
C SER A 52 -1.42 4.29 12.86
N ILE A 53 -0.68 3.83 11.86
CA ILE A 53 -0.62 4.45 10.53
C ILE A 53 -1.91 4.17 9.76
N GLU A 54 -2.42 2.94 9.79
CA GLU A 54 -3.68 2.55 9.16
C GLU A 54 -4.83 3.40 9.70
N HIS A 55 -4.99 3.52 11.01
CA HIS A 55 -6.02 4.39 11.59
C HIS A 55 -5.91 5.86 11.12
N ALA A 56 -4.70 6.40 11.00
CA ALA A 56 -4.50 7.76 10.49
C ALA A 56 -4.84 7.87 9.00
N CYS A 57 -4.60 6.81 8.21
CA CYS A 57 -4.96 6.72 6.80
C CYS A 57 -6.48 6.66 6.63
N ASP A 58 -7.16 5.79 7.36
CA ASP A 58 -8.63 5.65 7.34
C ASP A 58 -9.36 6.96 7.71
N GLU A 59 -8.92 7.65 8.77
CA GLU A 59 -9.45 8.98 9.13
C GLU A 59 -9.29 10.00 8.00
N LEU A 60 -8.17 9.97 7.29
CA LEU A 60 -7.90 10.87 6.18
C LEU A 60 -8.78 10.52 4.96
N THR A 61 -8.92 9.23 4.62
CA THR A 61 -9.76 8.73 3.54
C THR A 61 -11.24 9.03 3.79
N HIS A 62 -11.69 8.88 5.04
CA HIS A 62 -13.03 9.33 5.44
C HIS A 62 -13.23 10.85 5.27
N THR A 63 -12.20 11.64 5.58
CA THR A 63 -12.21 13.09 5.38
C THR A 63 -12.34 13.43 3.90
N VAL A 64 -11.61 12.77 2.99
CA VAL A 64 -11.70 12.95 1.54
C VAL A 64 -13.11 12.65 1.05
N SER A 65 -13.70 11.51 1.44
CA SER A 65 -15.08 11.12 1.09
C SER A 65 -16.10 12.16 1.55
N THR A 66 -15.93 12.68 2.77
CA THR A 66 -16.81 13.72 3.33
C THR A 66 -16.67 15.04 2.56
N GLN A 67 -15.45 15.43 2.18
CA GLN A 67 -15.20 16.65 1.41
C GLN A 67 -15.75 16.53 -0.02
N LEU A 68 -15.62 15.39 -0.66
CA LEU A 68 -16.22 15.13 -1.97
C LEU A 68 -17.72 15.39 -1.99
N ASN A 69 -18.42 15.01 -0.93
CA ASN A 69 -19.87 15.25 -0.82
C ASN A 69 -20.25 16.73 -0.68
N LYS A 70 -19.32 17.58 -0.22
CA LYS A 70 -19.55 19.02 0.05
C LYS A 70 -18.96 19.93 -1.02
N THR A 71 -18.07 19.42 -1.88
CA THR A 71 -17.35 20.22 -2.87
C THR A 71 -17.99 20.12 -4.23
N PHE A 72 -18.25 21.26 -4.88
CA PHE A 72 -18.88 21.35 -6.20
C PHE A 72 -17.87 21.26 -7.36
N ILE A 73 -16.64 21.76 -7.13
CA ILE A 73 -15.55 21.78 -8.11
C ILE A 73 -14.41 20.91 -7.58
N THR A 74 -13.98 19.94 -8.37
CA THR A 74 -12.89 18.99 -8.08
C THR A 74 -11.84 19.04 -9.18
N PRO A 75 -10.56 18.69 -8.90
CA PRO A 75 -9.46 18.78 -9.89
C PRO A 75 -9.64 17.79 -11.05
N PHE A 76 -10.32 16.68 -10.84
CA PHE A 76 -10.72 15.67 -11.82
C PHE A 76 -12.01 15.00 -11.38
N ASP A 77 -12.48 13.99 -12.09
CA ASP A 77 -13.76 13.36 -11.83
C ASP A 77 -13.89 12.87 -10.38
N ARG A 78 -15.03 13.15 -9.74
CA ARG A 78 -15.29 12.79 -8.34
C ARG A 78 -15.19 11.29 -8.09
N GLU A 79 -15.64 10.50 -9.07
CA GLU A 79 -15.56 9.05 -9.03
C GLU A 79 -14.11 8.56 -9.03
N ASP A 80 -13.24 9.18 -9.88
CA ASP A 80 -11.83 8.87 -9.93
C ASP A 80 -11.12 9.27 -8.61
N ILE A 81 -11.49 10.41 -7.99
CA ILE A 81 -10.95 10.82 -6.69
C ILE A 81 -11.32 9.81 -5.60
N TYR A 82 -12.59 9.40 -5.57
CA TYR A 82 -13.08 8.43 -4.60
C TYR A 82 -12.37 7.08 -4.77
N GLN A 83 -12.30 6.59 -6.01
CA GLN A 83 -11.66 5.33 -6.34
C GLN A 83 -10.16 5.35 -6.00
N LEU A 84 -9.45 6.44 -6.32
CA LEU A 84 -8.03 6.58 -5.98
C LEU A 84 -7.82 6.62 -4.47
N SER A 85 -8.65 7.38 -3.71
CA SER A 85 -8.56 7.43 -2.25
C SER A 85 -8.71 6.07 -1.61
N THR A 86 -9.75 5.32 -2.01
CA THR A 86 -10.03 3.99 -1.46
C THR A 86 -8.93 3.00 -1.83
N ALA A 87 -8.46 3.01 -3.09
CA ALA A 87 -7.42 2.08 -3.53
C ALA A 87 -6.06 2.35 -2.84
N LEU A 88 -5.74 3.60 -2.52
CA LEU A 88 -4.55 3.94 -1.75
C LEU A 88 -4.65 3.45 -0.29
N ASP A 89 -5.82 3.60 0.33
CA ASP A 89 -6.12 3.15 1.69
C ASP A 89 -5.99 1.63 1.81
N ASP A 90 -6.59 0.89 0.87
CA ASP A 90 -6.53 -0.58 0.80
C ASP A 90 -5.08 -1.12 0.84
N ILE A 91 -4.07 -0.36 0.36
CA ILE A 91 -2.66 -0.79 0.45
C ILE A 91 -2.19 -0.81 1.91
N VAL A 92 -2.54 0.22 2.69
CA VAL A 92 -2.16 0.30 4.11
C VAL A 92 -2.88 -0.78 4.91
N ASP A 93 -4.16 -1.02 4.61
CA ASP A 93 -4.96 -2.09 5.21
C ASP A 93 -4.33 -3.46 5.00
N LEU A 94 -3.91 -3.79 3.76
CA LEU A 94 -3.27 -5.07 3.45
C LEU A 94 -1.91 -5.24 4.14
N ILE A 95 -1.16 -4.14 4.32
CA ILE A 95 0.08 -4.15 5.11
C ILE A 95 -0.21 -4.41 6.60
N ASP A 96 -1.24 -3.75 7.16
CA ASP A 96 -1.69 -3.96 8.55
C ASP A 96 -2.19 -5.39 8.76
N GLU A 97 -3.04 -5.89 7.88
CA GLU A 97 -3.53 -7.26 7.94
C GLU A 97 -2.39 -8.30 7.88
N THR A 98 -1.36 -8.03 7.08
CA THR A 98 -0.16 -8.89 7.01
C THR A 98 0.60 -8.88 8.33
N ALA A 99 0.85 -7.70 8.90
CA ALA A 99 1.53 -7.55 10.19
C ALA A 99 0.74 -8.23 11.32
N LEU A 100 -0.57 -8.05 11.32
CA LEU A 100 -1.46 -8.69 12.29
C LEU A 100 -1.46 -10.22 12.14
N ALA A 101 -1.48 -10.76 10.92
CA ALA A 101 -1.42 -12.19 10.65
C ALA A 101 -0.11 -12.82 11.17
N LEU A 102 1.03 -12.14 10.99
CA LEU A 102 2.32 -12.58 11.53
C LEU A 102 2.29 -12.73 13.05
N VAL A 103 1.64 -11.80 13.76
CA VAL A 103 1.47 -11.85 15.22
C VAL A 103 0.46 -12.93 15.62
N MET A 104 -0.74 -12.92 15.04
CA MET A 104 -1.84 -13.85 15.40
C MET A 104 -1.47 -15.32 15.17
N TYR A 105 -0.68 -15.58 14.12
CA TYR A 105 -0.25 -16.95 13.79
C TYR A 105 1.00 -17.38 14.55
N ASP A 106 1.51 -16.58 15.47
CA ASP A 106 2.75 -16.86 16.23
C ASP A 106 3.90 -17.25 15.29
N VAL A 107 4.11 -16.44 14.24
CA VAL A 107 5.22 -16.65 13.30
C VAL A 107 6.51 -16.26 13.98
N ARG A 108 7.43 -17.24 14.14
CA ARG A 108 8.68 -17.06 14.88
C ARG A 108 9.84 -16.63 14.04
N GLU A 109 9.85 -17.05 12.79
CA GLU A 109 10.90 -16.75 11.84
C GLU A 109 10.27 -16.29 10.52
N SER A 110 10.75 -15.16 10.01
CA SER A 110 10.26 -14.67 8.72
C SER A 110 10.81 -15.52 7.58
N SER A 111 9.97 -15.79 6.57
CA SER A 111 10.41 -16.50 5.38
C SER A 111 11.25 -15.59 4.47
N PRO A 112 12.22 -16.16 3.71
CA PRO A 112 12.93 -15.39 2.69
C PRO A 112 11.99 -14.75 1.64
N HIS A 113 10.92 -15.45 1.27
CA HIS A 113 9.92 -14.94 0.31
C HIS A 113 9.13 -13.76 0.87
N ALA A 114 8.69 -13.82 2.15
CA ALA A 114 8.00 -12.71 2.79
C ALA A 114 8.86 -11.45 2.86
N ARG A 115 10.17 -11.60 3.14
CA ARG A 115 11.11 -10.46 3.11
C ARG A 115 11.26 -9.85 1.73
N ARG A 116 11.31 -10.67 0.68
CA ARG A 116 11.36 -10.18 -0.71
C ARG A 116 10.07 -9.47 -1.10
N PHE A 117 8.90 -9.97 -0.69
CA PHE A 117 7.63 -9.28 -0.87
C PHE A 117 7.60 -7.90 -0.22
N ALA A 118 8.02 -7.81 1.04
CA ALA A 118 8.06 -6.53 1.74
C ALA A 118 8.98 -5.52 1.04
N ASP A 119 10.12 -5.96 0.50
CA ASP A 119 11.00 -5.11 -0.31
C ASP A 119 10.30 -4.63 -1.60
N VAL A 120 9.62 -5.52 -2.31
CA VAL A 120 8.84 -5.17 -3.52
C VAL A 120 7.75 -4.15 -3.17
N ILE A 121 6.94 -4.39 -2.13
CA ILE A 121 5.89 -3.46 -1.68
C ILE A 121 6.49 -2.10 -1.33
N HIS A 122 7.61 -2.06 -0.62
CA HIS A 122 8.26 -0.80 -0.26
C HIS A 122 8.78 -0.04 -1.50
N ARG A 123 9.37 -0.73 -2.46
CA ARG A 123 9.83 -0.12 -3.73
C ARG A 123 8.64 0.42 -4.53
N MET A 124 7.50 -0.28 -4.57
CA MET A 124 6.26 0.21 -5.19
C MET A 124 5.72 1.44 -4.44
N ALA A 125 5.75 1.46 -3.11
CA ALA A 125 5.34 2.60 -2.29
C ALA A 125 6.18 3.85 -2.60
N VAL A 126 7.49 3.70 -2.81
CA VAL A 126 8.37 4.79 -3.27
C VAL A 126 7.91 5.34 -4.61
N GLN A 127 7.65 4.47 -5.60
CA GLN A 127 7.20 4.91 -6.93
C GLN A 127 5.84 5.60 -6.86
N LEU A 128 4.88 5.06 -6.10
CA LEU A 128 3.55 5.66 -5.91
C LEU A 128 3.65 7.05 -5.27
N HIS A 129 4.46 7.20 -4.24
CA HIS A 129 4.66 8.50 -3.58
C HIS A 129 5.23 9.54 -4.55
N GLU A 130 6.21 9.16 -5.37
CA GLU A 130 6.80 10.05 -6.38
C GLU A 130 5.83 10.39 -7.51
N VAL A 131 5.00 9.44 -7.98
CA VAL A 131 3.96 9.67 -8.99
C VAL A 131 2.91 10.65 -8.47
N VAL A 132 2.40 10.41 -7.26
CA VAL A 132 1.36 11.24 -6.65
C VAL A 132 1.87 12.65 -6.34
N SER A 133 3.13 12.80 -5.95
CA SER A 133 3.73 14.12 -5.67
C SER A 133 3.70 15.09 -6.86
N VAL A 134 3.65 14.58 -8.07
CA VAL A 134 3.61 15.36 -9.33
C VAL A 134 2.26 15.28 -10.05
N LEU A 135 1.24 14.64 -9.46
CA LEU A 135 -0.05 14.37 -10.10
C LEU A 135 -0.80 15.65 -10.51
N ALA A 136 -0.60 16.77 -9.78
CA ALA A 136 -1.17 18.07 -10.15
C ALA A 136 -0.64 18.62 -11.48
N LYS A 137 0.58 18.22 -11.87
CA LYS A 137 1.21 18.54 -13.16
C LYS A 137 2.03 17.33 -13.60
N PRO A 138 1.40 16.34 -14.24
CA PRO A 138 2.01 15.04 -14.50
C PRO A 138 3.10 15.12 -15.56
N VAL A 139 4.35 15.26 -15.12
CA VAL A 139 5.54 15.26 -15.99
C VAL A 139 6.47 14.13 -15.56
N GLY A 140 6.88 13.29 -16.51
CA GLY A 140 7.85 12.22 -16.27
C GLY A 140 7.31 11.05 -15.43
N ILE A 141 6.00 10.83 -15.40
CA ILE A 141 5.33 9.77 -14.62
C ILE A 141 5.48 8.39 -15.27
N THR A 142 5.46 8.32 -16.61
CA THR A 142 5.45 7.04 -17.35
C THR A 142 6.55 6.05 -16.93
N PRO A 143 7.83 6.44 -16.75
CA PRO A 143 8.85 5.50 -16.32
C PRO A 143 8.57 4.89 -14.94
N ARG A 144 7.88 5.62 -14.05
CA ARG A 144 7.53 5.15 -12.70
C ARG A 144 6.37 4.16 -12.74
N LEU A 145 5.36 4.42 -13.57
CA LEU A 145 4.25 3.48 -13.80
C LEU A 145 4.79 2.17 -14.40
N VAL A 146 5.70 2.25 -15.37
CA VAL A 146 6.38 1.08 -15.95
C VAL A 146 7.15 0.30 -14.86
N GLU A 147 7.82 1.01 -13.95
CA GLU A 147 8.54 0.33 -12.84
C GLU A 147 7.58 -0.34 -11.85
N ILE A 148 6.39 0.23 -11.59
CA ILE A 148 5.36 -0.42 -10.75
C ILE A 148 4.90 -1.72 -11.39
N HIS A 149 4.57 -1.74 -12.68
CA HIS A 149 4.21 -2.98 -13.40
C HIS A 149 5.34 -4.02 -13.40
N ARG A 150 6.60 -3.57 -13.52
CA ARG A 150 7.75 -4.49 -13.42
C ARG A 150 7.87 -5.11 -12.03
N LEU A 151 7.58 -4.32 -10.99
CA LEU A 151 7.62 -4.77 -9.59
C LEU A 151 6.46 -5.73 -9.28
N GLU A 152 5.29 -5.52 -9.85
CA GLU A 152 4.17 -6.45 -9.76
C GLU A 152 4.55 -7.82 -10.34
N ASN A 153 5.10 -7.88 -11.56
CA ASN A 153 5.58 -9.12 -12.15
C ASN A 153 6.68 -9.81 -11.29
N GLU A 154 7.53 -9.02 -10.60
CA GLU A 154 8.48 -9.55 -9.61
C GLU A 154 7.76 -10.16 -8.40
N GLY A 155 6.65 -9.55 -7.93
CA GLY A 155 5.79 -10.06 -6.87
C GLY A 155 5.12 -11.38 -7.24
N ASP A 156 4.54 -11.48 -8.43
CA ASP A 156 3.95 -12.69 -8.99
C ASP A 156 4.93 -13.87 -9.00
N ASP A 157 6.15 -13.62 -9.49
CA ASP A 157 7.21 -14.63 -9.51
C ASP A 157 7.58 -15.09 -8.09
N ILE A 158 7.61 -14.17 -7.12
CA ILE A 158 7.83 -14.51 -5.72
C ILE A 158 6.68 -15.37 -5.19
N TYR A 159 5.43 -15.00 -5.47
CA TYR A 159 4.25 -15.73 -5.03
C TYR A 159 4.26 -17.18 -5.55
N HIS A 160 4.36 -17.36 -6.86
CA HIS A 160 4.39 -18.67 -7.48
C HIS A 160 5.51 -19.56 -6.92
N THR A 161 6.71 -18.99 -6.73
CA THR A 161 7.85 -19.72 -6.17
C THR A 161 7.61 -20.09 -4.70
N ALA A 162 7.13 -19.12 -3.89
CA ALA A 162 6.86 -19.33 -2.48
C ALA A 162 5.83 -20.42 -2.24
N ILE A 163 4.71 -20.39 -2.97
CA ILE A 163 3.65 -21.40 -2.89
C ILE A 163 4.17 -22.78 -3.35
N ALA A 164 4.90 -22.85 -4.46
CA ALA A 164 5.44 -24.11 -4.92
C ALA A 164 6.43 -24.75 -3.94
N GLU A 165 7.30 -23.95 -3.33
CA GLU A 165 8.25 -24.41 -2.30
C GLU A 165 7.53 -24.81 -1.01
N LEU A 166 6.56 -24.02 -0.57
CA LEU A 166 5.77 -24.29 0.63
C LEU A 166 5.12 -25.67 0.58
N PHE A 167 4.45 -25.99 -0.52
CA PHE A 167 3.80 -27.30 -0.69
C PHE A 167 4.75 -28.48 -0.91
N ARG A 168 5.98 -28.22 -1.38
CA ARG A 168 6.98 -29.30 -1.56
C ARG A 168 7.75 -29.61 -0.29
N GLN A 169 8.06 -28.59 0.53
CA GLN A 169 9.04 -28.69 1.62
C GLN A 169 8.38 -28.86 2.97
N GLN A 170 7.16 -28.33 3.15
CA GLN A 170 6.48 -28.37 4.43
C GLN A 170 5.58 -29.60 4.55
N THR A 171 5.73 -30.29 5.69
CA THR A 171 4.90 -31.47 6.03
C THR A 171 3.85 -31.14 7.09
N ASP A 172 4.03 -30.04 7.83
CA ASP A 172 3.07 -29.56 8.82
C ASP A 172 1.96 -28.74 8.16
N PRO A 173 0.70 -29.24 8.13
CA PRO A 173 -0.41 -28.53 7.47
C PRO A 173 -0.70 -27.16 8.07
N LEU A 174 -0.45 -26.96 9.38
CA LEU A 174 -0.68 -25.69 10.02
C LEU A 174 0.32 -24.61 9.54
N THR A 175 1.58 -24.99 9.38
CA THR A 175 2.61 -24.11 8.79
C THR A 175 2.28 -23.76 7.34
N VAL A 176 1.81 -24.74 6.54
CA VAL A 176 1.36 -24.48 5.16
C VAL A 176 0.21 -23.48 5.14
N PHE A 177 -0.79 -23.67 6.00
CA PHE A 177 -1.96 -22.78 6.07
C PHE A 177 -1.54 -21.33 6.43
N LYS A 178 -0.75 -21.16 7.48
CA LYS A 178 -0.28 -19.85 7.95
C LYS A 178 0.47 -19.09 6.85
N TRP A 179 1.47 -19.73 6.25
CA TRP A 179 2.30 -19.08 5.24
C TRP A 179 1.56 -18.84 3.94
N LYS A 180 0.65 -19.75 3.54
CA LYS A 180 -0.18 -19.54 2.36
C LYS A 180 -1.00 -18.27 2.52
N GLU A 181 -1.69 -18.07 3.65
CA GLU A 181 -2.51 -16.89 3.90
C GLU A 181 -1.67 -15.61 3.96
N ILE A 182 -0.48 -15.65 4.59
CA ILE A 182 0.44 -14.50 4.64
C ILE A 182 0.92 -14.13 3.24
N TYR A 183 1.29 -15.12 2.39
CA TYR A 183 1.71 -14.82 1.02
C TYR A 183 0.58 -14.26 0.17
N GLU A 184 -0.66 -14.72 0.33
CA GLU A 184 -1.84 -14.17 -0.34
C GLU A 184 -2.08 -12.70 0.03
N LYS A 185 -1.88 -12.32 1.30
CA LYS A 185 -2.00 -10.92 1.73
C LYS A 185 -0.88 -10.04 1.16
N LEU A 186 0.33 -10.55 1.12
CA LEU A 186 1.48 -9.82 0.55
C LEU A 186 1.32 -9.61 -0.96
N GLU A 187 0.88 -10.62 -1.69
CA GLU A 187 0.58 -10.52 -3.12
C GLU A 187 -0.57 -9.55 -3.38
N ALA A 188 -1.65 -9.64 -2.60
CA ALA A 188 -2.76 -8.69 -2.71
C ALA A 188 -2.33 -7.22 -2.50
N ALA A 189 -1.32 -6.97 -1.64
CA ALA A 189 -0.77 -5.62 -1.45
C ALA A 189 0.03 -5.16 -2.69
N VAL A 190 0.77 -6.05 -3.34
CA VAL A 190 1.47 -5.79 -4.61
C VAL A 190 0.46 -5.46 -5.71
N ASP A 191 -0.56 -6.29 -5.89
CA ASP A 191 -1.64 -6.09 -6.87
C ASP A 191 -2.37 -4.77 -6.64
N ARG A 192 -2.59 -4.41 -5.38
CA ARG A 192 -3.26 -3.14 -5.06
C ARG A 192 -2.40 -1.94 -5.43
N CYS A 193 -1.08 -2.01 -5.31
CA CYS A 193 -0.18 -0.96 -5.78
C CYS A 193 -0.25 -0.79 -7.30
N GLU A 194 -0.29 -1.88 -8.07
CA GLU A 194 -0.49 -1.83 -9.52
C GLU A 194 -1.85 -1.25 -9.88
N TYR A 195 -2.91 -1.67 -9.19
CA TYR A 195 -4.26 -1.14 -9.41
C TYR A 195 -4.32 0.38 -9.23
N VAL A 196 -3.65 0.94 -8.22
CA VAL A 196 -3.50 2.39 -8.04
C VAL A 196 -2.78 3.03 -9.22
N ALA A 197 -1.71 2.43 -9.73
CA ALA A 197 -1.00 2.93 -10.91
C ALA A 197 -1.91 2.98 -12.14
N ASN A 198 -2.74 1.96 -12.35
CA ASN A 198 -3.72 1.89 -13.44
C ASN A 198 -4.81 2.98 -13.32
N ILE A 199 -5.29 3.28 -12.10
CA ILE A 199 -6.22 4.41 -11.87
C ILE A 199 -5.54 5.72 -12.27
N ILE A 200 -4.31 5.96 -11.79
CA ILE A 200 -3.57 7.20 -12.09
C ILE A 200 -3.35 7.35 -13.60
N GLU A 201 -2.96 6.29 -14.30
CA GLU A 201 -2.79 6.31 -15.75
C GLU A 201 -4.12 6.68 -16.46
N SER A 202 -5.24 6.08 -16.03
CA SER A 202 -6.57 6.41 -16.57
C SER A 202 -6.94 7.89 -16.35
N VAL A 203 -6.67 8.42 -15.16
CA VAL A 203 -6.91 9.85 -14.85
C VAL A 203 -6.09 10.76 -15.76
N ILE A 204 -4.82 10.45 -15.97
CA ILE A 204 -3.95 11.24 -16.85
C ILE A 204 -4.45 11.22 -18.29
N ILE A 205 -4.85 10.05 -18.82
CA ILE A 205 -5.35 9.92 -20.19
C ILE A 205 -6.66 10.72 -20.38
N LYS A 206 -7.55 10.73 -19.39
CA LYS A 206 -8.81 11.49 -19.45
C LYS A 206 -8.60 13.01 -19.48
N HIS A 207 -7.50 13.50 -18.93
CA HIS A 207 -7.22 14.93 -18.73
C HIS A 207 -6.05 15.46 -19.59
N SER A 208 -5.56 14.69 -20.58
CA SER A 208 -4.50 15.05 -21.55
C SER A 208 -5.07 15.65 -22.88
#